data_7a87d81cb8cce03433a7beee7e944b89
#
_entry.id   7a87d81cb8cce03433a7beee7e944b89
#
_cell.length_a   1.000
_cell.length_b   1.000
_cell.length_c   1.000
_cell.angle_alpha   90.00
_cell.angle_beta   90.00
_cell.angle_gamma   90.00
#
_symmetry.space_group_name_H-M   'P 1'
#
loop_
_entity.id
_entity.type
_entity.pdbx_description
1 polymer ?
#
loop_
_entity_poly.entity_id
_entity_poly.type
_entity_poly.pdbx_seq_one_letter_code
_entity_poly.pdbx_strand_id
1 'polypeptide(L)'
;MEIKSIKGNTFCIDTGMTYIPFYKINNEEIIMLDSGWAEGEREGIDKLLEKNNFKVVAIICTHAHIDHVGNNAFLKKKYNCIIAMPAYEALICSSTVNLKLYYNSQTLSEVTEHFGHMVCETDVMILDNQDSITVRGIKFKILHTPGHSPAHICITTPDDVGYIADALISYEVMRGAKMPYAYILSEDLKSKVKLYDLKCSKYVVAHKGMYDDITELITDNINFYKGRATTIYNVIEGAMTMEDILKAVIENFNIHVKSKYRYTIIVRMLRSYVEYLNETGMIELNMDKGFLKYGATHVASGKL
;
A
#
# COMPACT_ATOMS: atom_id res chain seq x y z
N MET A 1 -5.21 20.86 5.44
CA MET A 1 -5.99 19.96 4.60
C MET A 1 -6.79 20.79 3.60
N GLU A 2 -6.72 20.47 2.32
CA GLU A 2 -7.34 21.23 1.23
C GLU A 2 -7.86 20.30 0.12
N ILE A 3 -8.78 20.83 -0.71
CA ILE A 3 -9.26 20.12 -1.90
C ILE A 3 -8.54 20.68 -3.12
N LYS A 4 -7.97 19.80 -3.92
CA LYS A 4 -7.34 20.09 -5.21
C LYS A 4 -8.19 19.53 -6.34
N SER A 5 -8.46 20.35 -7.37
CA SER A 5 -9.07 19.85 -8.61
C SER A 5 -8.00 19.12 -9.42
N ILE A 6 -8.35 17.94 -9.98
CA ILE A 6 -7.45 17.18 -10.85
C ILE A 6 -7.92 17.31 -12.30
N LYS A 7 -9.12 16.77 -12.60
CA LYS A 7 -9.72 16.81 -13.93
C LYS A 7 -11.21 16.53 -13.84
N GLY A 8 -12.04 17.29 -14.55
CA GLY A 8 -13.48 17.07 -14.60
C GLY A 8 -14.11 17.03 -13.21
N ASN A 9 -14.77 15.93 -12.88
CA ASN A 9 -15.39 15.68 -11.59
C ASN A 9 -14.45 14.97 -10.59
N THR A 10 -13.20 14.72 -10.96
CA THR A 10 -12.19 14.10 -10.09
C THR A 10 -11.39 15.16 -9.36
N PHE A 11 -11.41 15.08 -8.04
CA PHE A 11 -10.72 15.95 -7.10
C PHE A 11 -9.85 15.12 -6.16
N CYS A 12 -9.07 15.76 -5.31
CA CYS A 12 -8.24 15.12 -4.31
C CYS A 12 -8.29 15.91 -3.00
N ILE A 13 -8.42 15.21 -1.89
CA ILE A 13 -8.14 15.76 -0.57
C ILE A 13 -6.64 15.63 -0.33
N ASP A 14 -5.95 16.74 -0.18
CA ASP A 14 -4.57 16.79 0.31
C ASP A 14 -4.60 16.89 1.84
N THR A 15 -4.23 15.82 2.52
CA THR A 15 -4.19 15.77 3.99
C THR A 15 -2.90 16.36 4.55
N GLY A 16 -1.90 16.55 3.70
CA GLY A 16 -0.50 16.87 4.07
C GLY A 16 0.38 15.62 4.15
N MET A 17 -0.19 14.43 4.39
CA MET A 17 0.50 13.14 4.38
C MET A 17 0.11 12.30 3.18
N THR A 18 -1.19 12.19 2.91
CA THR A 18 -1.75 11.38 1.83
C THR A 18 -2.59 12.21 0.87
N TYR A 19 -2.70 11.74 -0.37
CA TYR A 19 -3.65 12.21 -1.36
C TYR A 19 -4.80 11.20 -1.45
N ILE A 20 -6.02 11.68 -1.13
CA ILE A 20 -7.24 10.86 -1.18
C ILE A 20 -8.10 11.39 -2.32
N PRO A 21 -8.07 10.76 -3.51
CA PRO A 21 -8.92 11.19 -4.61
C PRO A 21 -10.39 10.92 -4.31
N PHE A 22 -11.26 11.72 -4.92
CA PHE A 22 -12.70 11.49 -4.92
C PHE A 22 -13.33 11.95 -6.22
N TYR A 23 -14.43 11.31 -6.58
CA TYR A 23 -15.24 11.65 -7.74
C TYR A 23 -16.56 12.29 -7.30
N LYS A 24 -16.90 13.45 -7.84
CA LYS A 24 -18.18 14.12 -7.59
C LYS A 24 -19.23 13.57 -8.53
N ILE A 25 -20.29 12.98 -7.97
CA ILE A 25 -21.48 12.58 -8.75
C ILE A 25 -22.31 13.83 -9.07
N ASN A 26 -22.44 14.71 -8.07
CA ASN A 26 -23.12 16.00 -8.15
C ASN A 26 -22.50 16.99 -7.14
N ASN A 27 -23.20 18.07 -6.83
CA ASN A 27 -22.67 19.12 -5.93
C ASN A 27 -22.53 18.65 -4.47
N GLU A 28 -23.20 17.59 -4.06
CA GLU A 28 -23.23 17.12 -2.67
C GLU A 28 -22.67 15.70 -2.54
N GLU A 29 -22.91 14.81 -3.51
CA GLU A 29 -22.56 13.39 -3.40
C GLU A 29 -21.21 13.10 -4.03
N ILE A 30 -20.36 12.40 -3.26
CA ILE A 30 -19.02 12.00 -3.68
C ILE A 30 -18.77 10.51 -3.48
N ILE A 31 -17.92 9.93 -4.33
CA ILE A 31 -17.31 8.62 -4.16
C ILE A 31 -15.84 8.84 -3.82
N MET A 32 -15.40 8.41 -2.65
CA MET A 32 -13.99 8.49 -2.25
C MET A 32 -13.21 7.28 -2.77
N LEU A 33 -11.94 7.49 -3.09
CA LEU A 33 -10.96 6.43 -3.36
C LEU A 33 -10.02 6.39 -2.15
N ASP A 34 -10.20 5.37 -1.29
CA ASP A 34 -9.67 5.30 0.07
C ASP A 34 -10.29 6.31 1.05
N SER A 35 -9.96 6.21 2.33
CA SER A 35 -10.56 7.02 3.39
C SER A 35 -9.57 7.70 4.34
N GLY A 36 -8.25 7.49 4.14
CA GLY A 36 -7.21 8.12 4.94
C GLY A 36 -6.99 7.47 6.32
N TRP A 37 -6.09 8.08 7.08
CA TRP A 37 -5.65 7.60 8.39
C TRP A 37 -6.55 8.11 9.53
N ALA A 38 -6.95 7.20 10.41
CA ALA A 38 -7.90 7.55 11.49
C ALA A 38 -7.33 8.53 12.51
N GLU A 39 -6.13 8.28 13.02
CA GLU A 39 -5.58 9.05 14.13
C GLU A 39 -5.11 10.44 13.74
N GLY A 40 -4.58 10.61 12.52
CA GLY A 40 -3.99 11.87 12.07
C GLY A 40 -4.88 12.71 11.16
N GLU A 41 -5.87 12.09 10.48
CA GLU A 41 -6.57 12.75 9.38
C GLU A 41 -8.10 12.82 9.58
N ARG A 42 -8.70 11.95 10.40
CA ARG A 42 -10.17 11.84 10.55
C ARG A 42 -10.87 13.17 10.80
N GLU A 43 -10.43 13.90 11.81
CA GLU A 43 -11.08 15.17 12.18
C GLU A 43 -10.98 16.21 11.06
N GLY A 44 -9.83 16.25 10.38
CA GLY A 44 -9.62 17.16 9.26
C GLY A 44 -10.47 16.79 8.04
N ILE A 45 -10.55 15.50 7.71
CA ILE A 45 -11.41 14.97 6.62
C ILE A 45 -12.87 15.30 6.94
N ASP A 46 -13.33 15.01 8.16
CA ASP A 46 -14.71 15.22 8.57
C ASP A 46 -15.13 16.69 8.46
N LYS A 47 -14.33 17.61 9.03
CA LYS A 47 -14.54 19.06 8.91
C LYS A 47 -14.54 19.55 7.46
N LEU A 48 -13.68 18.96 6.62
CA LEU A 48 -13.60 19.35 5.22
C LEU A 48 -14.83 18.88 4.45
N LEU A 49 -15.34 17.68 4.69
CA LEU A 49 -16.57 17.17 4.11
C LEU A 49 -17.78 18.03 4.53
N GLU A 50 -17.92 18.35 5.81
CA GLU A 50 -18.99 19.20 6.33
C GLU A 50 -18.94 20.63 5.74
N LYS A 51 -17.77 21.26 5.71
CA LYS A 51 -17.57 22.61 5.16
C LYS A 51 -18.00 22.72 3.70
N ASN A 52 -17.83 21.64 2.92
CA ASN A 52 -18.18 21.62 1.51
C ASN A 52 -19.57 20.99 1.24
N ASN A 53 -20.31 20.68 2.29
CA ASN A 53 -21.61 20.00 2.22
C ASN A 53 -21.54 18.68 1.42
N PHE A 54 -20.42 17.92 1.56
CA PHE A 54 -20.22 16.66 0.87
C PHE A 54 -20.76 15.49 1.67
N LYS A 55 -21.53 14.64 0.99
CA LYS A 55 -22.01 13.36 1.47
C LYS A 55 -21.24 12.24 0.77
N VAL A 56 -20.51 11.45 1.52
CA VAL A 56 -19.83 10.27 1.01
C VAL A 56 -20.88 9.18 0.78
N VAL A 57 -21.13 8.82 -0.47
CA VAL A 57 -22.12 7.78 -0.83
C VAL A 57 -21.49 6.42 -1.10
N ALA A 58 -20.18 6.42 -1.37
CA ALA A 58 -19.38 5.19 -1.47
C ALA A 58 -17.89 5.48 -1.23
N ILE A 59 -17.16 4.43 -0.85
CA ILE A 59 -15.70 4.39 -0.77
C ILE A 59 -15.24 3.16 -1.56
N ILE A 60 -14.34 3.36 -2.53
CA ILE A 60 -13.68 2.26 -3.22
C ILE A 60 -12.25 2.22 -2.68
N CYS A 61 -11.91 1.16 -1.94
CA CYS A 61 -10.61 1.02 -1.31
C CYS A 61 -9.62 0.32 -2.23
N THR A 62 -8.39 0.82 -2.25
CA THR A 62 -7.30 0.21 -3.00
C THR A 62 -6.71 -1.00 -2.29
N HIS A 63 -6.54 -0.92 -0.98
CA HIS A 63 -5.97 -1.99 -0.15
C HIS A 63 -6.22 -1.72 1.35
N ALA A 64 -5.89 -2.70 2.22
CA ALA A 64 -6.19 -2.71 3.66
C ALA A 64 -5.04 -2.20 4.54
N HIS A 65 -4.40 -1.07 4.19
CA HIS A 65 -3.49 -0.41 5.11
C HIS A 65 -4.20 0.69 5.91
N ILE A 66 -3.65 0.96 7.09
CA ILE A 66 -4.26 1.82 8.11
C ILE A 66 -4.53 3.26 7.63
N ASP A 67 -3.69 3.75 6.75
CA ASP A 67 -3.75 5.08 6.14
C ASP A 67 -4.61 5.15 4.86
N HIS A 68 -5.20 4.02 4.46
CA HIS A 68 -6.14 3.91 3.33
C HIS A 68 -7.56 3.58 3.78
N VAL A 69 -7.73 2.73 4.79
CA VAL A 69 -9.06 2.28 5.25
C VAL A 69 -9.41 2.76 6.67
N GLY A 70 -8.57 3.58 7.27
CA GLY A 70 -8.68 3.98 8.69
C GLY A 70 -9.99 4.67 9.06
N ASN A 71 -10.66 5.29 8.10
CA ASN A 71 -11.93 5.98 8.34
C ASN A 71 -13.15 5.27 7.75
N ASN A 72 -13.01 4.07 7.16
CA ASN A 72 -14.13 3.35 6.53
C ASN A 72 -15.31 3.17 7.50
N ALA A 73 -15.07 2.58 8.68
CA ALA A 73 -16.11 2.33 9.66
C ALA A 73 -16.78 3.63 10.16
N PHE A 74 -15.98 4.68 10.37
CA PHE A 74 -16.49 5.99 10.77
C PHE A 74 -17.38 6.61 9.71
N LEU A 75 -16.93 6.67 8.44
CA LEU A 75 -17.67 7.25 7.33
C LEU A 75 -18.92 6.41 6.98
N LYS A 76 -18.80 5.08 7.03
CA LYS A 76 -19.96 4.17 6.86
C LYS A 76 -21.03 4.45 7.91
N LYS A 77 -20.65 4.59 9.17
CA LYS A 77 -21.59 4.93 10.26
C LYS A 77 -22.22 6.31 10.06
N LYS A 78 -21.45 7.32 9.63
CA LYS A 78 -21.93 8.70 9.47
C LYS A 78 -22.85 8.87 8.26
N TYR A 79 -22.50 8.30 7.13
CA TYR A 79 -23.14 8.56 5.84
C TYR A 79 -23.95 7.37 5.29
N ASN A 80 -23.87 6.20 5.91
CA ASN A 80 -24.42 4.93 5.39
C ASN A 80 -23.93 4.65 3.96
N CYS A 81 -22.61 4.89 3.72
CA CYS A 81 -21.99 4.73 2.42
C CYS A 81 -21.67 3.26 2.10
N ILE A 82 -21.58 2.96 0.82
CA ILE A 82 -21.15 1.65 0.31
C ILE A 82 -19.64 1.56 0.45
N ILE A 83 -19.12 0.46 1.01
CA ILE A 83 -17.69 0.12 0.99
C ILE A 83 -17.45 -0.95 -0.06
N ALA A 84 -16.64 -0.63 -1.07
CA ALA A 84 -16.17 -1.56 -2.08
C ALA A 84 -14.66 -1.79 -1.89
N MET A 85 -14.21 -3.06 -1.92
CA MET A 85 -12.84 -3.41 -1.62
C MET A 85 -12.42 -4.72 -2.32
N PRO A 86 -11.15 -4.89 -2.74
CA PRO A 86 -10.67 -6.18 -3.22
C PRO A 86 -10.93 -7.29 -2.20
N ALA A 87 -11.32 -8.48 -2.66
CA ALA A 87 -11.84 -9.55 -1.81
C ALA A 87 -10.89 -9.93 -0.66
N TYR A 88 -9.58 -10.08 -0.92
CA TYR A 88 -8.61 -10.40 0.13
C TYR A 88 -8.40 -9.26 1.11
N GLU A 89 -8.45 -8.02 0.65
CA GLU A 89 -8.35 -6.84 1.51
C GLU A 89 -9.59 -6.70 2.40
N ALA A 90 -10.77 -7.00 1.85
CA ALA A 90 -12.03 -7.07 2.60
C ALA A 90 -11.98 -8.12 3.72
N LEU A 91 -11.39 -9.30 3.44
CA LEU A 91 -11.19 -10.34 4.46
C LEU A 91 -10.25 -9.87 5.58
N ILE A 92 -9.17 -9.14 5.27
CA ILE A 92 -8.28 -8.57 6.29
C ILE A 92 -9.06 -7.66 7.23
N CYS A 93 -9.92 -6.78 6.69
CA CYS A 93 -10.71 -5.82 7.48
C CYS A 93 -12.01 -6.40 8.08
N SER A 94 -12.31 -7.69 7.89
CA SER A 94 -13.58 -8.27 8.35
C SER A 94 -13.63 -8.56 9.84
N SER A 95 -12.49 -8.71 10.51
CA SER A 95 -12.40 -8.99 11.96
C SER A 95 -11.02 -8.72 12.52
N THR A 96 -10.93 -8.53 13.85
CA THR A 96 -9.63 -8.41 14.54
C THR A 96 -8.78 -9.68 14.43
N VAL A 97 -9.41 -10.86 14.28
CA VAL A 97 -8.68 -12.11 14.08
C VAL A 97 -8.02 -12.13 12.70
N ASN A 98 -8.70 -11.66 11.65
CA ASN A 98 -8.12 -11.55 10.31
C ASN A 98 -7.03 -10.48 10.25
N LEU A 99 -7.20 -9.34 10.93
CA LEU A 99 -6.13 -8.36 11.13
C LEU A 99 -4.92 -9.00 11.83
N LYS A 100 -5.15 -9.86 12.86
CA LYS A 100 -4.07 -10.58 13.54
C LYS A 100 -3.35 -11.58 12.62
N LEU A 101 -4.04 -12.24 11.71
CA LEU A 101 -3.40 -13.10 10.71
C LEU A 101 -2.48 -12.29 9.79
N TYR A 102 -2.92 -11.10 9.38
CA TYR A 102 -2.13 -10.21 8.54
C TYR A 102 -0.98 -9.52 9.30
N TYR A 103 -1.23 -9.04 10.54
CA TYR A 103 -0.22 -8.43 11.43
C TYR A 103 0.31 -9.45 12.45
N ASN A 104 0.79 -10.61 11.98
CA ASN A 104 1.08 -11.81 12.77
C ASN A 104 2.14 -11.65 13.86
N SER A 105 3.01 -10.64 13.78
CA SER A 105 4.09 -10.36 14.74
C SER A 105 3.62 -9.65 16.03
N GLN A 106 2.35 -9.26 16.13
CA GLN A 106 1.74 -8.61 17.30
C GLN A 106 0.75 -9.55 17.98
N THR A 107 0.46 -9.36 19.27
CA THR A 107 -0.59 -10.10 19.97
C THR A 107 -1.98 -9.63 19.49
N LEU A 108 -3.03 -10.44 19.71
CA LEU A 108 -4.40 -10.05 19.35
C LEU A 108 -4.82 -8.73 20.04
N SER A 109 -4.40 -8.53 21.29
CA SER A 109 -4.69 -7.32 22.05
C SER A 109 -4.06 -6.09 21.39
N GLU A 110 -2.76 -6.16 21.03
CA GLU A 110 -2.05 -5.09 20.32
C GLU A 110 -2.67 -4.79 18.95
N VAL A 111 -3.04 -5.84 18.21
CA VAL A 111 -3.74 -5.66 16.91
C VAL A 111 -5.09 -4.98 17.09
N THR A 112 -5.85 -5.37 18.13
CA THR A 112 -7.15 -4.75 18.41
C THR A 112 -6.99 -3.28 18.78
N GLU A 113 -5.99 -2.94 19.59
CA GLU A 113 -5.70 -1.57 20.01
C GLU A 113 -5.26 -0.69 18.82
N HIS A 114 -4.30 -1.17 18.03
CA HIS A 114 -3.71 -0.36 16.95
C HIS A 114 -4.55 -0.34 15.67
N PHE A 115 -5.21 -1.46 15.31
CA PHE A 115 -5.85 -1.63 14.01
C PHE A 115 -7.35 -1.96 14.09
N GLY A 116 -7.93 -2.12 15.28
CA GLY A 116 -9.34 -2.50 15.43
C GLY A 116 -10.33 -1.55 14.76
N HIS A 117 -9.95 -0.27 14.59
CA HIS A 117 -10.76 0.72 13.88
C HIS A 117 -10.85 0.49 12.37
N MET A 118 -9.98 -0.37 11.78
CA MET A 118 -10.05 -0.78 10.38
C MET A 118 -11.14 -1.84 10.13
N VAL A 119 -11.65 -2.49 11.19
CA VAL A 119 -12.72 -3.48 11.04
C VAL A 119 -13.97 -2.81 10.52
N CYS A 120 -14.38 -3.19 9.33
CA CYS A 120 -15.54 -2.63 8.63
C CYS A 120 -16.14 -3.67 7.71
N GLU A 121 -17.47 -3.74 7.68
CA GLU A 121 -18.20 -4.55 6.71
C GLU A 121 -18.01 -3.99 5.30
N THR A 122 -17.64 -4.86 4.37
CA THR A 122 -17.53 -4.55 2.93
C THR A 122 -18.83 -4.95 2.24
N ASP A 123 -19.45 -4.01 1.54
CA ASP A 123 -20.73 -4.24 0.83
C ASP A 123 -20.50 -4.87 -0.55
N VAL A 124 -19.40 -4.52 -1.21
CA VAL A 124 -19.06 -5.00 -2.56
C VAL A 124 -17.61 -5.49 -2.58
N MET A 125 -17.42 -6.78 -2.81
CA MET A 125 -16.09 -7.36 -3.03
C MET A 125 -15.71 -7.29 -4.50
N ILE A 126 -14.52 -6.74 -4.78
CA ILE A 126 -13.92 -6.72 -6.11
C ILE A 126 -13.10 -8.00 -6.26
N LEU A 127 -13.49 -8.86 -7.21
CA LEU A 127 -12.82 -10.14 -7.47
C LEU A 127 -11.64 -9.96 -8.43
N ASP A 128 -10.68 -10.88 -8.38
CA ASP A 128 -9.43 -10.82 -9.15
C ASP A 128 -9.61 -10.83 -10.68
N ASN A 129 -10.76 -11.30 -11.16
CA ASN A 129 -11.12 -11.33 -12.58
C ASN A 129 -11.94 -10.10 -13.04
N GLN A 130 -12.17 -9.13 -12.17
CA GLN A 130 -12.92 -7.91 -12.49
C GLN A 130 -11.95 -6.78 -12.87
N ASP A 131 -12.13 -6.21 -14.06
CA ASP A 131 -11.40 -5.05 -14.57
C ASP A 131 -12.12 -3.71 -14.34
N SER A 132 -13.28 -3.76 -13.73
CA SER A 132 -14.10 -2.57 -13.46
C SER A 132 -15.13 -2.82 -12.37
N ILE A 133 -15.56 -1.73 -11.73
CA ILE A 133 -16.64 -1.70 -10.76
C ILE A 133 -17.61 -0.55 -11.08
N THR A 134 -18.90 -0.80 -10.91
CA THR A 134 -19.92 0.26 -11.00
C THR A 134 -20.53 0.49 -9.63
N VAL A 135 -20.36 1.70 -9.10
CA VAL A 135 -20.91 2.11 -7.81
C VAL A 135 -21.73 3.38 -7.98
N ARG A 136 -22.96 3.39 -7.48
CA ARG A 136 -23.88 4.52 -7.66
C ARG A 136 -24.07 4.95 -9.12
N GLY A 137 -24.04 3.98 -10.05
CA GLY A 137 -24.16 4.25 -11.49
C GLY A 137 -22.88 4.78 -12.17
N ILE A 138 -21.81 4.99 -11.43
CA ILE A 138 -20.52 5.47 -11.94
C ILE A 138 -19.56 4.28 -12.11
N LYS A 139 -18.99 4.13 -13.31
CA LYS A 139 -18.05 3.05 -13.63
C LYS A 139 -16.62 3.52 -13.45
N PHE A 140 -15.85 2.76 -12.65
CA PHE A 140 -14.40 2.89 -12.45
C PHE A 140 -13.71 1.69 -13.07
N LYS A 141 -12.55 1.91 -13.74
CA LYS A 141 -11.70 0.81 -14.22
C LYS A 141 -10.77 0.37 -13.09
N ILE A 142 -10.44 -0.92 -13.06
CA ILE A 142 -9.58 -1.54 -12.05
C ILE A 142 -8.39 -2.18 -12.76
N LEU A 143 -7.19 -1.93 -12.23
CA LEU A 143 -5.98 -2.67 -12.56
C LEU A 143 -5.48 -3.37 -11.30
N HIS A 144 -5.42 -4.71 -11.32
CA HIS A 144 -4.90 -5.49 -10.20
C HIS A 144 -3.37 -5.41 -10.15
N THR A 145 -2.87 -4.87 -9.04
CA THR A 145 -1.46 -4.62 -8.77
C THR A 145 -1.03 -5.20 -7.42
N PRO A 146 -1.19 -6.55 -7.21
CA PRO A 146 -0.79 -7.19 -5.97
C PRO A 146 0.72 -7.05 -5.73
N GLY A 147 1.12 -7.15 -4.46
CA GLY A 147 2.52 -7.13 -4.03
C GLY A 147 2.80 -6.13 -2.93
N HIS A 148 2.38 -4.86 -3.07
CA HIS A 148 2.38 -3.93 -1.95
C HIS A 148 1.48 -4.44 -0.80
N SER A 149 0.30 -4.90 -1.13
CA SER A 149 -0.59 -5.70 -0.28
C SER A 149 -1.10 -6.91 -1.08
N PRO A 150 -1.76 -7.91 -0.45
CA PRO A 150 -2.15 -9.15 -1.13
C PRO A 150 -2.99 -8.96 -2.39
N ALA A 151 -3.88 -7.98 -2.41
CA ALA A 151 -4.80 -7.73 -3.53
C ALA A 151 -4.94 -6.24 -3.88
N HIS A 152 -3.86 -5.49 -3.74
CA HIS A 152 -3.83 -4.06 -4.11
C HIS A 152 -4.36 -3.84 -5.52
N ILE A 153 -5.11 -2.75 -5.70
CA ILE A 153 -5.61 -2.30 -7.01
C ILE A 153 -5.28 -0.82 -7.25
N CYS A 154 -5.06 -0.49 -8.52
CA CYS A 154 -5.14 0.88 -9.02
C CYS A 154 -6.54 1.13 -9.58
N ILE A 155 -7.04 2.36 -9.45
CA ILE A 155 -8.40 2.74 -9.84
C ILE A 155 -8.34 3.89 -10.85
N THR A 156 -9.02 3.75 -12.01
CA THR A 156 -9.15 4.85 -12.96
C THR A 156 -10.57 5.40 -12.92
N THR A 157 -10.69 6.71 -12.70
CA THR A 157 -11.95 7.43 -12.69
C THR A 157 -12.54 7.64 -14.09
N PRO A 158 -13.84 7.97 -14.24
CA PRO A 158 -14.43 8.30 -15.54
C PRO A 158 -13.75 9.46 -16.26
N ASP A 159 -13.09 10.36 -15.53
CA ASP A 159 -12.34 11.48 -16.09
C ASP A 159 -10.94 11.13 -16.58
N ASP A 160 -10.61 9.82 -16.61
CA ASP A 160 -9.31 9.33 -17.05
C ASP A 160 -8.16 9.77 -16.11
N VAL A 161 -8.44 9.77 -14.80
CA VAL A 161 -7.45 9.96 -13.73
C VAL A 161 -7.16 8.61 -13.08
N GLY A 162 -5.90 8.18 -13.13
CA GLY A 162 -5.42 6.95 -12.50
C GLY A 162 -4.99 7.21 -11.05
N TYR A 163 -5.68 6.61 -10.09
CA TYR A 163 -5.22 6.53 -8.70
C TYR A 163 -4.34 5.29 -8.56
N ILE A 164 -3.04 5.52 -8.45
CA ILE A 164 -1.99 4.49 -8.38
C ILE A 164 -1.82 3.98 -6.95
N ALA A 165 -2.29 4.76 -5.99
CA ALA A 165 -2.17 4.51 -4.56
C ALA A 165 -0.72 4.16 -4.19
N ASP A 166 -0.47 2.98 -3.62
CA ASP A 166 0.85 2.54 -3.15
C ASP A 166 1.55 1.54 -4.07
N ALA A 167 0.99 1.32 -5.29
CA ALA A 167 1.74 0.58 -6.31
C ALA A 167 3.03 1.31 -6.73
N LEU A 168 3.10 2.64 -6.53
CA LEU A 168 4.32 3.44 -6.65
C LEU A 168 4.50 4.33 -5.42
N ILE A 169 5.76 4.64 -5.10
CA ILE A 169 6.11 5.70 -4.17
C ILE A 169 6.63 6.92 -4.93
N SER A 170 6.30 8.11 -4.45
CA SER A 170 6.74 9.37 -5.07
C SER A 170 8.24 9.62 -4.87
N TYR A 171 8.82 10.51 -5.67
CA TYR A 171 10.21 10.94 -5.48
C TYR A 171 10.48 11.53 -4.09
N GLU A 172 9.49 12.20 -3.48
CA GLU A 172 9.60 12.70 -2.12
C GLU A 172 9.79 11.56 -1.12
N VAL A 173 8.99 10.50 -1.23
CA VAL A 173 9.10 9.30 -0.38
C VAL A 173 10.41 8.56 -0.64
N MET A 174 10.82 8.38 -1.91
CA MET A 174 12.07 7.69 -2.27
C MET A 174 13.29 8.33 -1.62
N ARG A 175 13.36 9.67 -1.55
CA ARG A 175 14.50 10.37 -0.91
C ARG A 175 14.67 10.01 0.57
N GLY A 176 13.57 9.70 1.28
CA GLY A 176 13.59 9.39 2.72
C GLY A 176 13.54 7.90 3.04
N ALA A 177 13.05 7.07 2.12
CA ALA A 177 12.81 5.65 2.39
C ALA A 177 14.11 4.86 2.47
N LYS A 178 14.35 4.26 3.63
CA LYS A 178 15.48 3.34 3.85
C LYS A 178 15.23 1.99 3.19
N MET A 179 14.07 1.44 3.46
CA MET A 179 13.59 0.16 2.92
C MET A 179 12.08 0.34 2.65
N PRO A 180 11.66 0.57 1.39
CA PRO A 180 10.24 0.74 1.08
C PRO A 180 9.48 -0.57 1.28
N TYR A 181 8.21 -0.45 1.66
CA TYR A 181 7.36 -1.59 1.98
C TYR A 181 6.86 -2.30 0.73
N ALA A 182 6.94 -3.63 0.73
CA ALA A 182 6.17 -4.53 -0.11
C ALA A 182 5.84 -5.78 0.71
N TYR A 183 4.63 -6.30 0.59
CA TYR A 183 4.24 -7.55 1.25
C TYR A 183 4.83 -8.77 0.53
N ILE A 184 4.80 -8.75 -0.81
CA ILE A 184 5.44 -9.74 -1.69
C ILE A 184 6.20 -8.97 -2.77
N LEU A 185 7.52 -8.80 -2.61
CA LEU A 185 8.32 -7.94 -3.48
C LEU A 185 8.35 -8.40 -4.94
N SER A 186 8.40 -9.70 -5.18
CA SER A 186 8.39 -10.25 -6.55
C SER A 186 7.10 -9.90 -7.31
N GLU A 187 5.95 -9.97 -6.65
CA GLU A 187 4.66 -9.58 -7.24
C GLU A 187 4.52 -8.05 -7.37
N ASP A 188 5.03 -7.30 -6.39
CA ASP A 188 5.04 -5.83 -6.44
C ASP A 188 5.85 -5.29 -7.62
N LEU A 189 7.01 -5.88 -7.89
CA LEU A 189 7.82 -5.54 -9.07
C LEU A 189 7.13 -5.89 -10.38
N LYS A 190 6.44 -7.05 -10.48
CA LYS A 190 5.63 -7.41 -11.66
C LYS A 190 4.47 -6.44 -11.85
N SER A 191 3.83 -6.04 -10.76
CA SER A 191 2.73 -5.07 -10.78
C SER A 191 3.19 -3.69 -11.24
N LYS A 192 4.39 -3.23 -10.82
CA LYS A 192 4.98 -1.99 -11.34
C LYS A 192 5.20 -2.04 -12.85
N VAL A 193 5.63 -3.19 -13.40
CA VAL A 193 5.77 -3.35 -14.85
C VAL A 193 4.44 -3.22 -15.59
N LYS A 194 3.32 -3.72 -15.03
CA LYS A 194 1.99 -3.55 -15.64
C LYS A 194 1.58 -2.07 -15.79
N LEU A 195 2.10 -1.18 -14.93
CA LEU A 195 1.76 0.25 -14.98
C LEU A 195 2.27 0.96 -16.26
N TYR A 196 3.26 0.41 -16.98
CA TYR A 196 3.67 0.95 -18.28
C TYR A 196 2.54 0.94 -19.32
N ASP A 197 1.60 -0.02 -19.20
CA ASP A 197 0.45 -0.16 -20.08
C ASP A 197 -0.78 0.65 -19.62
N LEU A 198 -0.77 1.16 -18.38
CA LEU A 198 -1.85 1.99 -17.87
C LEU A 198 -1.76 3.39 -18.45
N LYS A 199 -2.72 3.75 -19.31
CA LYS A 199 -2.80 5.07 -19.93
C LYS A 199 -3.91 5.89 -19.31
N CYS A 200 -3.53 6.98 -18.63
CA CYS A 200 -4.41 7.97 -18.05
C CYS A 200 -3.87 9.37 -18.36
N SER A 201 -4.73 10.38 -18.34
CA SER A 201 -4.32 11.76 -18.57
C SER A 201 -3.69 12.43 -17.35
N LYS A 202 -3.94 11.90 -16.16
CA LYS A 202 -3.34 12.31 -14.87
C LYS A 202 -3.21 11.08 -13.98
N TYR A 203 -2.21 11.11 -13.10
CA TYR A 203 -1.94 10.05 -12.14
C TYR A 203 -1.78 10.63 -10.74
N VAL A 204 -2.33 9.94 -9.74
CA VAL A 204 -2.21 10.28 -8.33
C VAL A 204 -1.57 9.11 -7.59
N VAL A 205 -0.46 9.37 -6.91
CA VAL A 205 0.21 8.46 -5.98
C VAL A 205 -0.18 8.88 -4.56
N ALA A 206 -0.56 7.94 -3.70
CA ALA A 206 -1.14 8.25 -2.39
C ALA A 206 -0.21 9.12 -1.53
N HIS A 207 1.07 8.78 -1.48
CA HIS A 207 2.05 9.53 -0.71
C HIS A 207 2.71 10.63 -1.55
N LYS A 208 1.94 11.73 -1.76
CA LYS A 208 2.34 13.01 -2.36
C LYS A 208 2.90 12.95 -3.78
N GLY A 209 2.10 12.48 -4.71
CA GLY A 209 2.47 12.57 -6.12
C GLY A 209 1.28 12.80 -7.04
N MET A 210 1.35 13.85 -7.89
CA MET A 210 0.45 14.04 -9.02
C MET A 210 1.31 14.24 -10.26
N TYR A 211 1.02 13.47 -11.32
CA TYR A 211 1.87 13.38 -12.51
C TYR A 211 1.01 13.37 -13.79
N ASP A 212 1.57 13.91 -14.86
CA ASP A 212 1.04 13.80 -16.22
C ASP A 212 1.52 12.52 -16.92
N ASP A 213 2.71 12.05 -16.53
CA ASP A 213 3.33 10.81 -16.98
C ASP A 213 4.05 10.14 -15.80
N ILE A 214 3.98 8.81 -15.73
CA ILE A 214 4.61 8.03 -14.66
C ILE A 214 5.68 7.06 -15.18
N THR A 215 6.04 7.11 -16.47
CA THR A 215 6.98 6.18 -17.09
C THR A 215 8.34 6.18 -16.40
N GLU A 216 8.92 7.36 -16.15
CA GLU A 216 10.19 7.49 -15.42
C GLU A 216 10.01 7.07 -13.95
N LEU A 217 8.90 7.49 -13.32
CA LEU A 217 8.63 7.12 -11.93
C LEU A 217 8.51 5.60 -11.75
N ILE A 218 7.91 4.86 -12.70
CA ILE A 218 7.86 3.40 -12.68
C ILE A 218 9.27 2.82 -12.72
N THR A 219 10.09 3.27 -13.69
CA THR A 219 11.47 2.82 -13.84
C THR A 219 12.28 3.04 -12.57
N ASP A 220 12.19 4.24 -12.00
CA ASP A 220 12.92 4.62 -10.79
C ASP A 220 12.44 3.83 -9.57
N ASN A 221 11.12 3.57 -9.44
CA ASN A 221 10.59 2.69 -8.39
C ASN A 221 11.18 1.27 -8.50
N ILE A 222 11.14 0.66 -9.70
CA ILE A 222 11.69 -0.69 -9.92
C ILE A 222 13.17 -0.72 -9.53
N ASN A 223 13.95 0.24 -10.01
CA ASN A 223 15.38 0.32 -9.72
C ASN A 223 15.65 0.56 -8.23
N PHE A 224 14.82 1.38 -7.57
CA PHE A 224 14.95 1.68 -6.15
C PHE A 224 14.73 0.44 -5.28
N TYR A 225 13.65 -0.33 -5.53
CA TYR A 225 13.38 -1.56 -4.78
C TYR A 225 14.45 -2.63 -5.04
N LYS A 226 14.85 -2.84 -6.29
CA LYS A 226 15.95 -3.75 -6.65
C LYS A 226 17.29 -3.33 -6.03
N GLY A 227 17.58 -2.04 -6.04
CA GLY A 227 18.80 -1.51 -5.40
C GLY A 227 18.80 -1.75 -3.87
N ARG A 228 17.65 -1.68 -3.20
CA ARG A 228 17.51 -2.06 -1.78
C ARG A 228 17.71 -3.55 -1.56
N ALA A 229 17.15 -4.40 -2.44
CA ALA A 229 17.38 -5.85 -2.40
C ALA A 229 18.88 -6.16 -2.56
N THR A 230 19.58 -5.51 -3.51
CA THR A 230 21.02 -5.66 -3.70
C THR A 230 21.80 -5.22 -2.45
N THR A 231 21.43 -4.12 -1.81
CA THR A 231 22.09 -3.66 -0.58
C THR A 231 21.89 -4.67 0.56
N ILE A 232 20.69 -5.26 0.68
CA ILE A 232 20.41 -6.33 1.67
C ILE A 232 21.22 -7.59 1.35
N TYR A 233 21.30 -7.99 0.09
CA TYR A 233 22.15 -9.10 -0.34
C TYR A 233 23.62 -8.90 0.08
N ASN A 234 24.16 -7.70 -0.11
CA ASN A 234 25.57 -7.39 0.16
C ASN A 234 25.94 -7.41 1.66
N VAL A 235 24.97 -7.39 2.58
CA VAL A 235 25.22 -7.53 4.03
C VAL A 235 25.10 -8.96 4.53
N ILE A 236 24.74 -9.93 3.65
CA ILE A 236 24.66 -11.34 4.01
C ILE A 236 26.06 -11.96 3.85
N GLU A 237 26.73 -12.16 4.97
CA GLU A 237 28.07 -12.72 5.03
C GLU A 237 28.02 -14.16 5.59
N GLY A 238 28.38 -15.16 4.76
CA GLY A 238 28.31 -16.56 5.15
C GLY A 238 26.88 -17.04 5.44
N ALA A 239 26.73 -17.91 6.45
CA ALA A 239 25.46 -18.51 6.84
C ALA A 239 24.83 -17.74 8.02
N MET A 240 23.89 -16.84 7.75
CA MET A 240 23.23 -15.96 8.71
C MET A 240 21.83 -16.44 9.05
N THR A 241 21.35 -16.20 10.28
CA THR A 241 19.91 -16.27 10.61
C THR A 241 19.18 -15.02 10.13
N MET A 242 17.83 -15.04 10.15
CA MET A 242 17.05 -13.85 9.84
C MET A 242 17.34 -12.69 10.82
N GLU A 243 17.61 -13.00 12.08
CA GLU A 243 17.97 -12.03 13.12
C GLU A 243 19.36 -11.40 12.85
N ASP A 244 20.33 -12.21 12.39
CA ASP A 244 21.66 -11.70 12.01
C ASP A 244 21.54 -10.74 10.81
N ILE A 245 20.75 -11.11 9.79
CA ILE A 245 20.48 -10.27 8.62
C ILE A 245 19.78 -8.97 9.06
N LEU A 246 18.77 -9.07 9.94
CA LEU A 246 18.05 -7.90 10.45
C LEU A 246 19.00 -6.92 11.14
N LYS A 247 19.92 -7.43 12.00
CA LYS A 247 20.91 -6.62 12.67
C LYS A 247 21.81 -5.91 11.65
N ALA A 248 22.38 -6.64 10.70
CA ALA A 248 23.25 -6.09 9.66
C ALA A 248 22.52 -5.02 8.80
N VAL A 249 21.24 -5.26 8.46
CA VAL A 249 20.42 -4.31 7.70
C VAL A 249 20.13 -3.04 8.51
N ILE A 250 19.78 -3.17 9.79
CA ILE A 250 19.53 -2.01 10.67
C ILE A 250 20.80 -1.14 10.77
N GLU A 251 21.98 -1.76 10.94
CA GLU A 251 23.27 -1.06 11.01
C GLU A 251 23.61 -0.41 9.66
N ASN A 252 23.56 -1.15 8.55
CA ASN A 252 23.92 -0.67 7.22
C ASN A 252 23.04 0.50 6.75
N PHE A 253 21.73 0.38 6.92
CA PHE A 253 20.79 1.44 6.54
C PHE A 253 20.65 2.56 7.58
N ASN A 254 21.33 2.47 8.73
CA ASN A 254 21.18 3.39 9.85
C ASN A 254 19.70 3.58 10.23
N ILE A 255 19.02 2.48 10.54
CA ILE A 255 17.62 2.49 10.90
C ILE A 255 17.47 2.65 12.41
N HIS A 256 16.77 3.70 12.85
CA HIS A 256 16.50 3.90 14.27
C HIS A 256 15.25 3.15 14.71
N VAL A 257 15.43 2.10 15.51
CA VAL A 257 14.34 1.29 16.09
C VAL A 257 14.10 1.73 17.52
N LYS A 258 13.04 2.51 17.74
CA LYS A 258 12.71 3.10 19.06
C LYS A 258 11.52 2.43 19.76
N SER A 259 10.81 1.51 19.10
CA SER A 259 9.63 0.84 19.68
C SER A 259 9.47 -0.57 19.13
N LYS A 260 8.76 -1.43 19.89
CA LYS A 260 8.37 -2.77 19.45
C LYS A 260 7.56 -2.72 18.15
N TYR A 261 6.64 -1.77 18.05
CA TYR A 261 5.85 -1.55 16.83
C TYR A 261 6.74 -1.30 15.59
N ARG A 262 7.71 -0.38 15.72
CA ARG A 262 8.66 -0.09 14.63
C ARG A 262 9.51 -1.31 14.27
N TYR A 263 9.95 -2.09 15.27
CA TYR A 263 10.68 -3.32 15.06
C TYR A 263 9.89 -4.33 14.23
N THR A 264 8.61 -4.58 14.59
CA THR A 264 7.78 -5.56 13.89
C THR A 264 7.52 -5.17 12.42
N ILE A 265 7.37 -3.88 12.13
CA ILE A 265 7.25 -3.38 10.75
C ILE A 265 8.53 -3.67 9.96
N ILE A 266 9.71 -3.37 10.53
CA ILE A 266 11.00 -3.56 9.85
C ILE A 266 11.24 -5.05 9.58
N VAL A 267 10.95 -5.93 10.53
CA VAL A 267 11.06 -7.39 10.34
C VAL A 267 10.18 -7.86 9.18
N ARG A 268 8.94 -7.36 9.13
CA ARG A 268 8.00 -7.71 8.06
C ARG A 268 8.48 -7.22 6.69
N MET A 269 8.99 -5.99 6.62
CA MET A 269 9.58 -5.43 5.39
C MET A 269 10.78 -6.25 4.93
N LEU A 270 11.74 -6.52 5.83
CA LEU A 270 12.94 -7.28 5.52
C LEU A 270 12.63 -8.67 4.97
N ARG A 271 11.64 -9.36 5.56
CA ARG A 271 11.25 -10.70 5.12
C ARG A 271 10.91 -10.75 3.63
N SER A 272 10.14 -9.79 3.14
CA SER A 272 9.76 -9.72 1.72
C SER A 272 10.98 -9.57 0.78
N TYR A 273 12.00 -8.81 1.20
CA TYR A 273 13.26 -8.69 0.44
C TYR A 273 14.07 -9.98 0.47
N VAL A 274 14.16 -10.64 1.61
CA VAL A 274 14.90 -11.91 1.74
C VAL A 274 14.20 -13.02 0.94
N GLU A 275 12.87 -13.07 0.97
CA GLU A 275 12.10 -14.00 0.14
C GLU A 275 12.35 -13.75 -1.37
N TYR A 276 12.33 -12.49 -1.81
CA TYR A 276 12.65 -12.13 -3.20
C TYR A 276 14.07 -12.55 -3.59
N LEU A 277 15.08 -12.33 -2.74
CA LEU A 277 16.46 -12.76 -3.01
C LEU A 277 16.56 -14.29 -3.12
N ASN A 278 15.78 -15.03 -2.34
CA ASN A 278 15.72 -16.48 -2.45
C ASN A 278 15.01 -16.93 -3.74
N GLU A 279 13.87 -16.35 -4.09
CA GLU A 279 13.12 -16.64 -5.33
C GLU A 279 13.96 -16.38 -6.57
N THR A 280 14.84 -15.37 -6.54
CA THR A 280 15.75 -15.04 -7.64
C THR A 280 17.03 -15.86 -7.65
N GLY A 281 17.24 -16.73 -6.65
CA GLY A 281 18.42 -17.57 -6.52
C GLY A 281 19.69 -16.82 -6.06
N MET A 282 19.54 -15.59 -5.57
CA MET A 282 20.64 -14.79 -5.03
C MET A 282 21.12 -15.30 -3.68
N ILE A 283 20.22 -15.88 -2.90
CA ILE A 283 20.53 -16.55 -1.63
C ILE A 283 19.97 -17.96 -1.62
N GLU A 284 20.61 -18.83 -0.86
CA GLU A 284 20.17 -20.18 -0.57
C GLU A 284 19.82 -20.35 0.91
N LEU A 285 18.93 -21.30 1.19
CA LEU A 285 18.49 -21.63 2.53
C LEU A 285 19.04 -22.99 2.92
N ASN A 286 19.72 -23.05 4.06
CA ASN A 286 20.32 -24.26 4.60
C ASN A 286 19.95 -24.43 6.08
N MET A 287 19.86 -25.69 6.54
CA MET A 287 19.72 -25.99 7.97
C MET A 287 21.09 -26.22 8.61
N ASP A 288 21.40 -25.48 9.66
CA ASP A 288 22.60 -25.68 10.48
C ASP A 288 22.21 -25.77 11.96
N LYS A 289 22.52 -26.90 12.57
CA LYS A 289 22.24 -27.19 14.01
C LYS A 289 20.80 -26.89 14.44
N GLY A 290 19.83 -27.15 13.55
CA GLY A 290 18.41 -26.93 13.83
C GLY A 290 17.94 -25.47 13.55
N PHE A 291 18.79 -24.60 13.05
CA PHE A 291 18.44 -23.23 12.66
C PHE A 291 18.46 -23.07 11.15
N LEU A 292 17.46 -22.32 10.63
CA LEU A 292 17.45 -21.90 9.23
C LEU A 292 18.51 -20.83 9.02
N LYS A 293 19.35 -21.05 8.03
CA LYS A 293 20.42 -20.13 7.63
C LYS A 293 20.23 -19.69 6.18
N TYR A 294 20.57 -18.45 5.94
CA TYR A 294 20.53 -17.79 4.65
C TYR A 294 21.98 -17.49 4.23
N GLY A 295 22.39 -17.93 3.07
CA GLY A 295 23.73 -17.74 2.53
C GLY A 295 23.68 -17.09 1.16
N ALA A 296 24.60 -16.15 0.87
CA ALA A 296 24.74 -15.59 -0.45
C ALA A 296 25.23 -16.68 -1.43
N THR A 297 24.55 -16.83 -2.57
CA THR A 297 25.04 -17.66 -3.66
C THR A 297 26.09 -16.89 -4.45
N HIS A 298 27.22 -17.50 -4.79
CA HIS A 298 28.23 -16.89 -5.67
C HIS A 298 27.78 -16.90 -7.15
N VAL A 299 26.54 -16.50 -7.44
CA VAL A 299 26.07 -16.37 -8.79
C VAL A 299 26.50 -15.01 -9.35
N ALA A 300 27.18 -15.04 -10.48
CA ALA A 300 27.70 -13.86 -11.17
C ALA A 300 26.65 -12.73 -11.26
N SER A 301 27.08 -11.53 -10.99
CA SER A 301 26.39 -10.23 -10.92
C SER A 301 25.63 -9.83 -12.20
N GLY A 302 24.68 -10.62 -12.65
CA GLY A 302 23.93 -10.36 -13.88
C GLY A 302 22.43 -10.61 -13.84
N LYS A 303 21.83 -10.97 -12.68
CA LYS A 303 20.43 -11.42 -12.57
C LYS A 303 19.50 -10.50 -11.79
N LEU A 304 19.90 -9.30 -11.37
CA LEU A 304 19.00 -8.32 -10.72
C LEU A 304 18.35 -7.35 -11.71
#